data_5c4f181fe65bbb616cfc0fc9ca2f2cf9
#
_entry.id   5c4f181fe65bbb616cfc0fc9ca2f2cf9
#
_cell.length_a   1.000
_cell.length_b   1.000
_cell.length_c   1.000
_cell.angle_alpha   90.00
_cell.angle_beta   90.00
_cell.angle_gamma   90.00
#
_symmetry.space_group_name_H-M   'P 1'
#
loop_
_entity.id
_entity.type
_entity.pdbx_description
1 polymer ?
#
loop_
_entity_poly.entity_id
_entity_poly.type
_entity_poly.pdbx_seq_one_letter_code
_entity_poly.pdbx_strand_id
1 'polypeptide(L)'
;MDKLTDFGHTFQIKSISALMKNQTFLEQIHDILDEKHFDSDSLKWVVKECKKYYDEYRKCITLDVFKVKTQEVENDVLKVAIIENLKEVFRHLESPDLDFIQDKALDFFKNQTLKSAIVQSVEIMEAKGDF
;
A
#
# COMPACT_ATOMS: atom_id res chain seq x y z
N MET A 1 10.71 7.06 -12.41
CA MET A 1 10.63 5.73 -11.78
C MET A 1 9.23 5.16 -11.95
N ASP A 2 9.14 4.02 -12.63
CA ASP A 2 7.85 3.42 -13.01
C ASP A 2 7.36 2.37 -12.04
N LYS A 3 8.20 1.94 -11.10
CA LYS A 3 7.88 0.89 -10.14
C LYS A 3 8.10 1.38 -8.72
N LEU A 4 7.19 1.05 -7.83
CA LEU A 4 7.32 1.38 -6.41
C LEU A 4 8.60 0.77 -5.82
N THR A 5 8.98 -0.42 -6.26
CA THR A 5 10.20 -1.10 -5.84
C THR A 5 11.47 -0.34 -6.19
N ASP A 6 11.42 0.55 -7.18
CA ASP A 6 12.57 1.40 -7.55
C ASP A 6 12.94 2.38 -6.42
N PHE A 7 11.99 2.72 -5.54
CA PHE A 7 12.25 3.56 -4.37
C PHE A 7 12.91 2.81 -3.21
N GLY A 8 12.94 1.48 -3.28
CA GLY A 8 13.57 0.62 -2.29
C GLY A 8 12.62 0.08 -1.23
N HIS A 9 13.12 -0.89 -0.46
CA HIS A 9 12.34 -1.58 0.57
C HIS A 9 11.92 -0.62 1.71
N THR A 10 12.86 0.18 2.21
CA THR A 10 12.57 1.11 3.31
C THR A 10 11.50 2.13 2.94
N PHE A 11 11.47 2.57 1.68
CA PHE A 11 10.42 3.47 1.19
C PHE A 11 9.04 2.80 1.32
N GLN A 12 8.93 1.55 0.91
CA GLN A 12 7.69 0.80 1.02
C GLN A 12 7.24 0.63 2.47
N ILE A 13 8.19 0.32 3.36
CA ILE A 13 7.92 0.20 4.80
C ILE A 13 7.42 1.54 5.37
N LYS A 14 8.10 2.64 5.06
CA LYS A 14 7.70 3.97 5.55
C LYS A 14 6.34 4.41 4.99
N SER A 15 6.02 4.02 3.76
CA SER A 15 4.70 4.27 3.18
C SER A 15 3.61 3.63 4.02
N ILE A 16 3.82 2.39 4.46
CA ILE A 16 2.88 1.67 5.33
C ILE A 16 2.82 2.34 6.71
N SER A 17 3.97 2.76 7.25
CA SER A 17 4.01 3.51 8.52
C SER A 17 3.12 4.75 8.45
N ALA A 18 3.18 5.48 7.33
CA ALA A 18 2.34 6.65 7.11
C ALA A 18 0.85 6.28 7.02
N LEU A 19 0.52 5.16 6.38
CA LEU A 19 -0.87 4.67 6.32
C LEU A 19 -1.44 4.35 7.71
N MET A 20 -0.59 3.90 8.63
CA MET A 20 -1.01 3.59 10.00
C MET A 20 -1.11 4.82 10.88
N LYS A 21 -0.34 5.86 10.59
CA LYS A 21 -0.22 7.03 11.45
C LYS A 21 -1.10 8.20 11.01
N ASN A 22 -1.26 8.42 9.71
CA ASN A 22 -1.88 9.62 9.17
C ASN A 22 -3.18 9.28 8.43
N GLN A 23 -4.31 9.54 9.10
CA GLN A 23 -5.63 9.28 8.53
C GLN A 23 -5.90 10.13 7.28
N THR A 24 -5.45 11.37 7.26
CA THR A 24 -5.63 12.24 6.09
C THR A 24 -4.94 11.66 4.85
N PHE A 25 -3.71 11.16 5.01
CA PHE A 25 -2.99 10.51 3.93
C PHE A 25 -3.74 9.25 3.46
N LEU A 26 -4.20 8.43 4.38
CA LEU A 26 -4.95 7.22 4.06
C LEU A 26 -6.22 7.55 3.27
N GLU A 27 -6.95 8.58 3.69
CA GLU A 27 -8.15 9.02 2.96
C GLU A 27 -7.83 9.47 1.54
N GLN A 28 -6.73 10.18 1.35
CA GLN A 28 -6.32 10.68 0.03
C GLN A 28 -5.89 9.56 -0.90
N ILE A 29 -5.22 8.53 -0.40
CA ILE A 29 -4.61 7.49 -1.23
C ILE A 29 -5.47 6.24 -1.35
N HIS A 30 -6.45 6.05 -0.48
CA HIS A 30 -7.21 4.81 -0.35
C HIS A 30 -7.75 4.28 -1.68
N ASP A 31 -8.37 5.15 -2.50
CA ASP A 31 -9.02 4.72 -3.75
C ASP A 31 -8.02 4.29 -4.83
N ILE A 32 -6.79 4.76 -4.75
CA ILE A 32 -5.76 4.52 -5.78
C ILE A 32 -4.65 3.60 -5.28
N LEU A 33 -4.61 3.29 -4.00
CA LEU A 33 -3.62 2.39 -3.40
C LEU A 33 -3.87 0.96 -3.88
N ASP A 34 -2.83 0.35 -4.45
CA ASP A 34 -2.93 -1.01 -4.96
C ASP A 34 -1.74 -1.81 -4.45
N GLU A 35 -2.01 -2.86 -3.69
CA GLU A 35 -1.01 -3.72 -3.08
C GLU A 35 -0.12 -4.44 -4.08
N LYS A 36 -0.55 -4.59 -5.33
CA LYS A 36 0.23 -5.27 -6.37
C LYS A 36 1.58 -4.62 -6.64
N HIS A 37 1.73 -3.33 -6.32
CA HIS A 37 2.99 -2.60 -6.55
C HIS A 37 4.05 -2.85 -5.49
N PHE A 38 3.69 -3.46 -4.37
CA PHE A 38 4.64 -3.81 -3.32
C PHE A 38 5.38 -5.09 -3.69
N ASP A 39 6.64 -5.25 -3.22
CA ASP A 39 7.56 -6.26 -3.75
C ASP A 39 7.45 -7.65 -3.13
N SER A 40 6.72 -7.82 -2.03
CA SER A 40 6.62 -9.11 -1.37
C SER A 40 5.17 -9.44 -1.00
N ASP A 41 4.88 -10.72 -0.88
CA ASP A 41 3.56 -11.18 -0.49
C ASP A 41 3.18 -10.69 0.90
N SER A 42 4.15 -10.60 1.81
CA SER A 42 3.91 -10.09 3.16
C SER A 42 3.53 -8.61 3.16
N LEU A 43 4.24 -7.77 2.39
CA LEU A 43 3.89 -6.35 2.27
C LEU A 43 2.55 -6.16 1.57
N LYS A 44 2.26 -6.94 0.54
CA LYS A 44 0.95 -6.92 -0.13
C LYS A 44 -0.17 -7.24 0.84
N TRP A 45 0.04 -8.24 1.69
CA TRP A 45 -0.93 -8.61 2.72
C TRP A 45 -1.16 -7.45 3.70
N VAL A 46 -0.09 -6.82 4.18
CA VAL A 46 -0.18 -5.70 5.12
C VAL A 46 -0.97 -4.53 4.53
N VAL A 47 -0.65 -4.15 3.29
CA VAL A 47 -1.34 -3.05 2.59
C VAL A 47 -2.81 -3.39 2.37
N LYS A 48 -3.10 -4.62 1.97
CA LYS A 48 -4.48 -5.08 1.77
C LYS A 48 -5.29 -5.00 3.06
N GLU A 49 -4.70 -5.36 4.18
CA GLU A 49 -5.39 -5.27 5.48
C GLU A 49 -5.61 -3.81 5.90
N CYS A 50 -4.67 -2.90 5.61
CA CYS A 50 -4.88 -1.47 5.84
C CYS A 50 -6.11 -0.97 5.06
N LYS A 51 -6.23 -1.35 3.81
CA LYS A 51 -7.35 -0.95 2.96
C LYS A 51 -8.68 -1.52 3.46
N LYS A 52 -8.70 -2.81 3.77
CA LYS A 52 -9.92 -3.48 4.30
C LYS A 52 -10.41 -2.84 5.59
N TYR A 53 -9.48 -2.56 6.49
CA TYR A 53 -9.83 -1.95 7.77
C TYR A 53 -10.42 -0.56 7.57
N TYR A 54 -9.82 0.24 6.69
CA TYR A 54 -10.35 1.56 6.36
C TYR A 54 -11.73 1.47 5.71
N ASP A 55 -11.94 0.52 4.81
CA ASP A 55 -13.25 0.31 4.17
C ASP A 55 -14.34 0.04 5.20
N GLU A 56 -14.02 -0.72 6.23
CA GLU A 56 -14.98 -1.15 7.24
C GLU A 56 -15.18 -0.12 8.35
N TYR A 57 -14.09 0.46 8.86
CA TYR A 57 -14.12 1.31 10.06
C TYR A 57 -13.80 2.78 9.81
N ARG A 58 -13.35 3.13 8.61
CA ARG A 58 -12.95 4.49 8.23
C ARG A 58 -11.84 5.07 9.13
N LYS A 59 -10.94 4.22 9.59
CA LYS A 59 -9.82 4.59 10.47
C LYS A 59 -8.57 3.84 10.06
N CYS A 60 -7.40 4.36 10.51
CA CYS A 60 -6.14 3.65 10.36
C CYS A 60 -6.16 2.38 11.21
N ILE A 61 -5.65 1.30 10.63
CA ILE A 61 -5.45 0.05 11.35
C ILE A 61 -4.39 0.22 12.44
N THR A 62 -4.56 -0.47 13.58
CA THR A 62 -3.62 -0.39 14.70
C THR A 62 -2.77 -1.67 14.78
N LEU A 63 -1.71 -1.61 15.58
CA LEU A 63 -0.88 -2.79 15.85
C LEU A 63 -1.69 -3.92 16.46
N ASP A 64 -2.55 -3.60 17.41
CA ASP A 64 -3.36 -4.63 18.07
C ASP A 64 -4.25 -5.38 17.08
N VAL A 65 -4.82 -4.67 16.11
CA VAL A 65 -5.60 -5.30 15.04
C VAL A 65 -4.71 -6.18 14.17
N PHE A 66 -3.53 -5.70 13.80
CA PHE A 66 -2.57 -6.50 13.03
C PHE A 66 -2.16 -7.77 13.77
N LYS A 67 -1.96 -7.70 15.08
CA LYS A 67 -1.62 -8.89 15.88
C LYS A 67 -2.69 -9.96 15.76
N VAL A 68 -3.95 -9.58 15.87
CA VAL A 68 -5.08 -10.52 15.74
C VAL A 68 -5.14 -11.09 14.32
N LYS A 69 -5.08 -10.21 13.31
CA LYS A 69 -5.16 -10.62 11.91
C LYS A 69 -4.02 -11.55 11.51
N THR A 70 -2.81 -11.28 12.00
CA THR A 70 -1.64 -12.11 11.71
C THR A 70 -1.78 -13.52 12.26
N GLN A 71 -2.39 -13.67 13.43
CA GLN A 71 -2.65 -15.00 14.01
C GLN A 71 -3.58 -15.85 13.16
N GLU A 72 -4.43 -15.23 12.36
CA GLU A 72 -5.36 -15.92 11.46
C GLU A 72 -4.69 -16.42 10.17
N VAL A 73 -3.46 -16.01 9.88
CA VAL A 73 -2.72 -16.45 8.71
C VAL A 73 -2.25 -17.89 8.91
N GLU A 74 -2.66 -18.79 8.02
CA GLU A 74 -2.33 -20.21 8.13
C GLU A 74 -0.94 -20.58 7.63
N ASN A 75 -0.43 -19.87 6.62
CA ASN A 75 0.89 -20.13 6.05
C ASN A 75 1.98 -19.60 6.99
N ASP A 76 2.76 -20.50 7.58
CA ASP A 76 3.78 -20.14 8.58
C ASP A 76 4.90 -19.26 8.00
N VAL A 77 5.32 -19.49 6.77
CA VAL A 77 6.36 -18.69 6.13
C VAL A 77 5.87 -17.25 5.91
N LEU A 78 4.66 -17.12 5.41
CA LEU A 78 4.04 -15.80 5.22
C LEU A 78 3.85 -15.09 6.56
N LYS A 79 3.39 -15.80 7.57
CA LYS A 79 3.16 -15.25 8.91
C LYS A 79 4.44 -14.67 9.50
N VAL A 80 5.55 -15.38 9.41
CA VAL A 80 6.86 -14.90 9.92
C VAL A 80 7.27 -13.64 9.15
N ALA A 81 7.13 -13.63 7.84
CA ALA A 81 7.48 -12.48 7.00
C ALA A 81 6.63 -11.25 7.35
N ILE A 82 5.33 -11.45 7.59
CA ILE A 82 4.42 -10.37 8.03
C ILE A 82 4.90 -9.79 9.36
N ILE A 83 5.21 -10.64 10.32
CA ILE A 83 5.68 -10.19 11.65
C ILE A 83 6.94 -9.35 11.52
N GLU A 84 7.92 -9.80 10.72
CA GLU A 84 9.15 -9.05 10.50
C GLU A 84 8.89 -7.70 9.85
N ASN A 85 8.02 -7.67 8.84
CA ASN A 85 7.66 -6.42 8.19
C ASN A 85 6.93 -5.45 9.13
N LEU A 86 6.04 -5.95 9.97
CA LEU A 86 5.34 -5.12 10.96
C LEU A 86 6.29 -4.52 11.98
N LYS A 87 7.33 -5.26 12.40
CA LYS A 87 8.37 -4.73 13.27
C LYS A 87 9.09 -3.55 12.62
N GLU A 88 9.42 -3.67 11.33
CA GLU A 88 10.04 -2.58 10.57
C GLU A 88 9.11 -1.37 10.46
N VAL A 89 7.84 -1.59 10.13
CA VAL A 89 6.83 -0.54 10.03
C VAL A 89 6.75 0.23 11.35
N PHE A 90 6.72 -0.49 12.47
CA PHE A 90 6.66 0.12 13.80
C PHE A 90 7.87 0.97 14.10
N ARG A 91 9.04 0.50 13.70
CA ARG A 91 10.31 1.21 13.91
C ARG A 91 10.31 2.57 13.23
N HIS A 92 9.56 2.72 12.14
CA HIS A 92 9.54 3.93 11.32
C HIS A 92 8.32 4.84 11.53
N LEU A 93 7.43 4.53 12.50
CA LEU A 93 6.25 5.36 12.76
C LEU A 93 6.62 6.81 13.12
N GLU A 94 7.77 7.02 13.74
CA GLU A 94 8.25 8.35 14.14
C GLU A 94 9.35 8.89 13.23
N SER A 95 9.54 8.31 12.05
CA SER A 95 10.56 8.79 11.10
C SER A 95 10.26 10.23 10.68
N PRO A 96 11.30 11.10 10.61
CA PRO A 96 11.09 12.52 10.34
C PRO A 96 10.74 12.84 8.89
N ASP A 97 10.91 11.89 7.98
CA ASP A 97 10.71 12.07 6.53
C ASP A 97 9.38 11.51 6.01
N LEU A 98 8.44 11.18 6.89
CA LEU A 98 7.16 10.59 6.46
C LEU A 98 6.34 11.53 5.55
N ASP A 99 6.43 12.84 5.75
CA ASP A 99 5.72 13.79 4.88
C ASP A 99 6.23 13.70 3.44
N PHE A 100 7.54 13.61 3.25
CA PHE A 100 8.13 13.41 1.92
C PHE A 100 7.70 12.06 1.33
N ILE A 101 7.74 11.01 2.13
CA ILE A 101 7.33 9.66 1.71
C ILE A 101 5.87 9.64 1.25
N GLN A 102 4.99 10.31 2.01
CA GLN A 102 3.56 10.41 1.67
C GLN A 102 3.36 11.08 0.32
N ASP A 103 4.03 12.21 0.09
CA ASP A 103 3.92 12.96 -1.16
C ASP A 103 4.37 12.11 -2.36
N LYS A 104 5.49 11.42 -2.22
CA LYS A 104 6.02 10.56 -3.30
C LYS A 104 5.13 9.36 -3.56
N ALA A 105 4.63 8.73 -2.51
CA ALA A 105 3.72 7.58 -2.65
C ALA A 105 2.41 8.00 -3.33
N LEU A 106 1.85 9.14 -2.92
CA LEU A 106 0.63 9.65 -3.50
C LEU A 106 0.81 9.95 -5.00
N ASP A 107 1.91 10.61 -5.36
CA ASP A 107 2.24 10.90 -6.77
C ASP A 107 2.38 9.60 -7.56
N PHE A 108 3.07 8.61 -7.01
CA PHE A 108 3.25 7.33 -7.68
C PHE A 108 1.92 6.67 -8.00
N PHE A 109 1.03 6.54 -7.02
CA PHE A 109 -0.25 5.85 -7.21
C PHE A 109 -1.21 6.65 -8.10
N LYS A 110 -1.19 7.97 -8.04
CA LYS A 110 -1.95 8.82 -8.98
C LYS A 110 -1.50 8.56 -10.41
N ASN A 111 -0.18 8.50 -10.64
CA ASN A 111 0.37 8.25 -11.97
C ASN A 111 0.03 6.85 -12.48
N GLN A 112 0.08 5.84 -11.61
CA GLN A 112 -0.28 4.48 -11.99
C GLN A 112 -1.77 4.37 -12.37
N THR A 113 -2.63 5.02 -11.62
CA THR A 113 -4.07 5.04 -11.91
C THR A 113 -4.34 5.73 -13.25
N LEU A 114 -3.67 6.84 -13.53
CA LEU A 114 -3.80 7.54 -14.81
C LEU A 114 -3.33 6.67 -15.98
N LYS A 115 -2.17 6.02 -15.85
CA LYS A 115 -1.65 5.11 -16.88
C LYS A 115 -2.63 3.97 -17.17
N SER A 116 -3.20 3.36 -16.13
CA SER A 116 -4.18 2.28 -16.29
C SER A 116 -5.42 2.76 -17.03
N ALA A 117 -5.93 3.94 -16.71
CA ALA A 117 -7.09 4.52 -17.38
C ALA A 117 -6.82 4.77 -18.86
N ILE A 118 -5.64 5.27 -19.21
CA ILE A 118 -5.24 5.50 -20.61
C ILE A 118 -5.18 4.18 -21.38
N VAL A 119 -4.53 3.17 -20.82
CA VAL A 119 -4.42 1.86 -21.45
C VAL A 119 -5.79 1.24 -21.69
N GLN A 120 -6.67 1.27 -20.70
CA GLN A 120 -8.05 0.76 -20.84
C GLN A 120 -8.82 1.48 -21.94
N SER A 121 -8.66 2.80 -22.03
CA SER A 121 -9.32 3.60 -23.07
C SER A 121 -8.88 3.17 -24.47
N VAL A 122 -7.58 2.95 -24.67
CA VAL A 122 -7.02 2.47 -25.94
C VAL A 122 -7.56 1.08 -26.28
N GLU A 123 -7.57 0.16 -25.34
CA GLU A 123 -8.07 -1.20 -25.53
C GLU A 123 -9.56 -1.20 -25.93
N ILE A 124 -10.37 -0.38 -25.29
CA ILE A 124 -11.80 -0.26 -25.60
C ILE A 124 -11.99 0.27 -27.04
N MET A 125 -11.25 1.29 -27.42
CA MET A 125 -11.31 1.85 -28.77
C MET A 125 -10.90 0.84 -29.84
N GLU A 126 -9.83 0.10 -29.61
CA GLU A 126 -9.38 -0.99 -30.50
C GLU A 126 -10.44 -2.08 -30.64
N ALA A 127 -11.05 -2.48 -29.54
CA ALA A 127 -12.08 -3.52 -29.53
C ALA A 127 -13.33 -3.11 -30.33
N LYS A 128 -13.62 -1.80 -30.37
CA LYS A 128 -14.75 -1.24 -31.13
C LYS A 128 -14.42 -0.99 -32.60
N GLY A 129 -13.15 -1.14 -33.02
CA GLY A 129 -12.73 -0.85 -34.37
C GLY A 129 -12.73 0.62 -34.72
N ASP A 130 -12.50 1.49 -33.74
CA ASP A 130 -12.51 2.96 -33.94
C ASP A 130 -11.19 3.50 -34.50
N PHE A 131 -10.25 2.62 -34.83
CA PHE A 131 -8.96 2.99 -35.44
C PHE A 131 -8.84 2.55 -36.86
#